data_57498a4e8e4f83477b0b7bb04779f639
#
_entry.id   57498a4e8e4f83477b0b7bb04779f639
#
_cell.length_a   1.000
_cell.length_b   1.000
_cell.length_c   1.000
_cell.angle_alpha   90.00
_cell.angle_beta   90.00
_cell.angle_gamma   90.00
#
_symmetry.space_group_name_H-M   'P 1'
#
loop_
_entity.id
_entity.type
_entity.pdbx_description
1 polymer ?
#
loop_
_entity_poly.entity_id
_entity_poly.type
_entity_poly.pdbx_seq_one_letter_code
_entity_poly.pdbx_strand_id
1 'polypeptide(L)'
;MANQITTQQNKVKSVESLMATNEVKSKFNDVLGKKAAGFMASIITASKNNLKGVEPNSILKGAMTAATLDLPIEPNLGFAYLVPYNNKVNGQWVKQAQFQIGYK
;
A
#
# COMPACT_ATOMS: atom_id res chain seq x y z
N MET A 1 15.84 -23.78 -12.73
CA MET A 1 15.47 -22.88 -13.81
C MET A 1 15.19 -21.49 -13.34
N ALA A 2 15.73 -20.54 -14.03
CA ALA A 2 15.53 -19.15 -13.70
C ALA A 2 14.05 -18.79 -13.73
N ASN A 3 13.28 -19.40 -14.58
CA ASN A 3 11.87 -19.10 -14.70
C ASN A 3 11.10 -19.37 -13.40
N GLN A 4 11.44 -20.44 -12.74
CA GLN A 4 10.75 -20.75 -11.52
C GLN A 4 11.05 -19.75 -10.42
N ILE A 5 12.30 -19.35 -10.34
CA ILE A 5 12.69 -18.36 -9.37
C ILE A 5 11.97 -17.05 -9.64
N THR A 6 11.91 -16.67 -10.91
CA THR A 6 11.23 -15.46 -11.28
C THR A 6 9.75 -15.52 -10.91
N THR A 7 9.12 -16.66 -11.12
CA THR A 7 7.72 -16.83 -10.81
C THR A 7 7.47 -16.66 -9.32
N GLN A 8 8.33 -17.23 -8.50
CA GLN A 8 8.18 -17.07 -7.07
C GLN A 8 8.34 -15.64 -6.63
N GLN A 9 9.29 -14.96 -7.23
CA GLN A 9 9.50 -13.55 -6.91
C GLN A 9 8.28 -12.73 -7.27
N ASN A 10 7.62 -13.09 -8.36
CA ASN A 10 6.42 -12.37 -8.77
C ASN A 10 5.29 -12.53 -7.78
N LYS A 11 5.24 -13.65 -7.09
CA LYS A 11 4.21 -13.86 -6.09
C LYS A 11 4.37 -12.96 -4.88
N VAL A 12 5.60 -12.55 -4.61
CA VAL A 12 5.90 -11.74 -3.44
C VAL A 12 6.31 -10.36 -3.90
N LYS A 13 5.39 -9.70 -4.57
CA LYS A 13 5.65 -8.33 -5.01
C LYS A 13 5.56 -7.40 -3.82
N SER A 14 6.54 -6.52 -3.72
CA SER A 14 6.52 -5.52 -2.67
C SER A 14 5.66 -4.33 -3.11
N VAL A 15 5.29 -3.50 -2.14
CA VAL A 15 4.59 -2.26 -2.42
C VAL A 15 5.44 -1.38 -3.33
N GLU A 16 6.73 -1.35 -3.08
CA GLU A 16 7.65 -0.56 -3.88
C GLU A 16 7.62 -0.98 -5.34
N SER A 17 7.59 -2.29 -5.57
CA SER A 17 7.54 -2.85 -6.91
C SER A 17 6.22 -2.48 -7.61
N LEU A 18 5.12 -2.57 -6.89
CA LEU A 18 3.81 -2.22 -7.43
C LEU A 18 3.70 -0.74 -7.73
N MET A 19 4.26 0.09 -6.86
CA MET A 19 4.25 1.54 -7.07
C MET A 19 5.06 1.96 -8.28
N ALA A 20 6.00 1.12 -8.71
CA ALA A 20 6.82 1.42 -9.86
C ALA A 20 6.12 1.16 -11.19
N THR A 21 4.97 0.49 -11.18
CA THR A 21 4.26 0.22 -12.42
C THR A 21 3.59 1.50 -12.93
N ASN A 22 3.49 1.60 -14.26
CA ASN A 22 2.88 2.77 -14.86
C ASN A 22 1.40 2.89 -14.50
N GLU A 23 0.73 1.78 -14.37
CA GLU A 23 -0.68 1.74 -14.03
C GLU A 23 -0.94 2.41 -12.69
N VAL A 24 -0.17 2.03 -11.69
CA VAL A 24 -0.35 2.56 -10.34
C VAL A 24 0.05 4.02 -10.29
N LYS A 25 1.18 4.36 -10.90
CA LYS A 25 1.62 5.75 -10.95
C LYS A 25 0.57 6.64 -11.59
N SER A 26 -0.01 6.17 -12.68
CA SER A 26 -1.00 6.94 -13.40
C SER A 26 -2.23 7.19 -12.53
N LYS A 27 -2.68 6.18 -11.80
CA LYS A 27 -3.85 6.33 -10.94
C LYS A 27 -3.61 7.35 -9.84
N PHE A 28 -2.44 7.28 -9.20
CA PHE A 28 -2.15 8.24 -8.15
C PHE A 28 -1.97 9.65 -8.71
N ASN A 29 -1.38 9.77 -9.90
CA ASN A 29 -1.24 11.07 -10.53
C ASN A 29 -2.60 11.67 -10.89
N ASP A 30 -3.53 10.83 -11.34
CA ASP A 30 -4.87 11.30 -11.67
C ASP A 30 -5.60 11.87 -10.46
N VAL A 31 -5.40 11.25 -9.32
CA VAL A 31 -6.10 11.65 -8.11
C VAL A 31 -5.38 12.78 -7.38
N LEU A 32 -4.06 12.71 -7.29
CA LEU A 32 -3.29 13.61 -6.44
C LEU A 32 -2.49 14.66 -7.18
N GLY A 33 -2.28 14.48 -8.47
CA GLY A 33 -1.47 15.42 -9.25
C GLY A 33 -0.07 15.54 -8.69
N LYS A 34 0.32 16.75 -8.39
CA LYS A 34 1.70 17.02 -7.92
C LYS A 34 2.03 16.35 -6.60
N LYS A 35 1.03 16.01 -5.82
CA LYS A 35 1.26 15.39 -4.51
C LYS A 35 1.50 13.90 -4.61
N ALA A 36 1.33 13.32 -5.79
CA ALA A 36 1.39 11.87 -5.94
C ALA A 36 2.74 11.30 -5.53
N ALA A 37 3.84 11.92 -5.94
CA ALA A 37 5.16 11.38 -5.65
C ALA A 37 5.43 11.30 -4.15
N GLY A 38 5.11 12.37 -3.43
CA GLY A 38 5.31 12.40 -1.99
C GLY A 38 4.41 11.41 -1.27
N PHE A 39 3.16 11.32 -1.73
CA PHE A 39 2.21 10.38 -1.15
C PHE A 39 2.69 8.94 -1.31
N MET A 40 3.12 8.60 -2.53
CA MET A 40 3.60 7.24 -2.81
C MET A 40 4.84 6.92 -1.99
N ALA A 41 5.73 7.88 -1.81
CA ALA A 41 6.90 7.68 -0.97
C ALA A 41 6.52 7.40 0.48
N SER A 42 5.50 8.08 1.00
CA SER A 42 5.01 7.83 2.34
C SER A 42 4.47 6.42 2.50
N ILE A 43 3.76 5.95 1.48
CA ILE A 43 3.22 4.59 1.51
C ILE A 43 4.34 3.55 1.51
N ILE A 44 5.36 3.77 0.69
CA ILE A 44 6.50 2.86 0.63
C ILE A 44 7.19 2.81 1.99
N THR A 45 7.39 3.95 2.61
CA THR A 45 8.01 4.02 3.93
C THR A 45 7.18 3.27 4.96
N ALA A 46 5.87 3.48 4.96
CA ALA A 46 4.99 2.79 5.89
C ALA A 46 5.04 1.29 5.68
N SER A 47 5.13 0.84 4.42
CA SER A 47 5.16 -0.59 4.13
C SER A 47 6.42 -1.25 4.67
N LYS A 48 7.50 -0.52 4.79
CA LYS A 48 8.75 -1.05 5.32
C LYS A 48 8.79 -1.03 6.84
N ASN A 49 7.93 -0.26 7.46
CA ASN A 49 7.90 -0.13 8.93
C ASN A 49 6.75 -0.90 9.55
N ASN A 50 5.59 -0.27 9.70
CA ASN A 50 4.47 -0.89 10.41
C ASN A 50 3.77 -1.98 9.61
N LEU A 51 3.95 -2.00 8.31
CA LEU A 51 3.18 -2.89 7.46
C LEU A 51 4.00 -4.03 6.90
N LYS A 52 5.05 -4.42 7.60
CA LYS A 52 5.85 -5.56 7.19
C LYS A 52 5.00 -6.83 7.19
N GLY A 53 5.14 -7.61 6.14
CA GLY A 53 4.41 -8.86 6.03
C GLY A 53 2.96 -8.69 5.63
N VAL A 54 2.51 -7.46 5.43
CA VAL A 54 1.15 -7.19 4.99
C VAL A 54 1.07 -7.36 3.48
N GLU A 55 -0.06 -7.86 3.02
CA GLU A 55 -0.30 -8.07 1.60
C GLU A 55 -0.19 -6.75 0.84
N PRO A 56 0.70 -6.66 -0.17
CA PRO A 56 0.91 -5.38 -0.86
C PRO A 56 -0.34 -4.83 -1.54
N ASN A 57 -1.18 -5.69 -2.11
CA ASN A 57 -2.39 -5.20 -2.77
C ASN A 57 -3.34 -4.52 -1.80
N SER A 58 -3.43 -5.01 -0.57
CA SER A 58 -4.29 -4.39 0.43
C SER A 58 -3.75 -3.02 0.83
N ILE A 59 -2.43 -2.87 0.86
CA ILE A 59 -1.83 -1.58 1.14
C ILE A 59 -2.18 -0.59 0.04
N LEU A 60 -2.10 -1.02 -1.21
CA LEU A 60 -2.45 -0.16 -2.33
C LEU A 60 -3.92 0.25 -2.30
N LYS A 61 -4.80 -0.67 -1.95
CA LYS A 61 -6.22 -0.35 -1.85
C LYS A 61 -6.48 0.72 -0.80
N GLY A 62 -5.88 0.54 0.37
CA GLY A 62 -6.02 1.53 1.43
C GLY A 62 -5.42 2.86 1.05
N ALA A 63 -4.26 2.82 0.39
CA ALA A 63 -3.60 4.03 -0.05
C ALA A 63 -4.45 4.79 -1.08
N MET A 64 -5.06 4.06 -2.00
CA MET A 64 -5.92 4.70 -3.01
C MET A 64 -7.15 5.32 -2.36
N THR A 65 -7.71 4.67 -1.35
CA THR A 65 -8.82 5.24 -0.60
C THR A 65 -8.41 6.55 0.05
N ALA A 66 -7.26 6.56 0.69
CA ALA A 66 -6.75 7.78 1.32
C ALA A 66 -6.50 8.87 0.29
N ALA A 67 -5.97 8.50 -0.86
CA ALA A 67 -5.70 9.46 -1.93
C ALA A 67 -7.00 10.09 -2.43
N THR A 68 -8.02 9.27 -2.60
CA THR A 68 -9.32 9.76 -3.05
C THR A 68 -9.91 10.77 -2.08
N LEU A 69 -9.65 10.57 -0.79
CA LEU A 69 -10.11 11.49 0.25
C LEU A 69 -9.12 12.63 0.50
N ASP A 70 -8.00 12.61 -0.20
CA ASP A 70 -6.93 13.60 -0.05
C ASP A 70 -6.40 13.64 1.39
N LEU A 71 -6.24 12.47 1.98
CA LEU A 71 -5.73 12.34 3.35
C LEU A 71 -4.34 11.71 3.33
N PRO A 72 -3.32 12.42 3.84
CA PRO A 72 -1.98 11.83 3.88
C PRO A 72 -1.90 10.69 4.88
N ILE A 73 -1.13 9.66 4.52
CA ILE A 73 -0.88 8.52 5.40
C ILE A 73 0.44 8.78 6.13
N GLU A 74 0.37 9.64 7.11
CA GLU A 74 1.54 9.99 7.92
C GLU A 74 1.17 9.90 9.39
N PRO A 75 1.79 8.97 10.13
CA PRO A 75 1.42 8.80 11.54
C PRO A 75 1.56 10.08 12.36
N ASN A 76 2.54 10.91 12.01
CA ASN A 76 2.76 12.15 12.75
C ASN A 76 1.64 13.16 12.57
N LEU A 77 0.95 13.11 11.43
CA LEU A 77 -0.14 14.04 11.16
C LEU A 77 -1.48 13.57 11.71
N GLY A 78 -1.66 12.25 11.82
CA GLY A 78 -2.85 11.70 12.43
C GLY A 78 -4.13 11.84 11.62
N PHE A 79 -4.02 12.09 10.31
CA PHE A 79 -5.20 12.20 9.46
C PHE A 79 -5.75 10.86 9.02
N ALA A 80 -4.86 9.93 8.72
CA ALA A 80 -5.26 8.63 8.24
C ALA A 80 -4.16 7.63 8.53
N TYR A 81 -4.56 6.36 8.68
CA TYR A 81 -3.64 5.29 9.00
C TYR A 81 -3.94 4.06 8.17
N LEU A 82 -2.91 3.27 7.89
CA LEU A 82 -3.06 1.91 7.39
C LEU A 82 -2.66 1.00 8.53
N VAL A 83 -3.60 0.19 8.99
CA VAL A 83 -3.41 -0.66 10.16
C VAL A 83 -3.40 -2.11 9.73
N PRO A 84 -2.36 -2.88 10.11
CA PRO A 84 -2.35 -4.31 9.75
C PRO A 84 -3.34 -5.09 10.58
N TYR A 85 -3.99 -6.05 9.95
CA TYR A 85 -4.88 -6.97 10.63
C TYR A 85 -4.88 -8.31 9.92
N ASN A 86 -5.25 -9.36 10.65
CA ASN A 86 -5.32 -10.69 10.08
C ASN A 86 -6.72 -10.95 9.55
N ASN A 87 -6.77 -11.45 8.33
CA ASN A 87 -8.03 -11.77 7.68
C ASN A 87 -7.95 -13.15 7.08
N LYS A 88 -9.06 -13.87 7.11
CA LYS A 88 -9.09 -15.21 6.55
C LYS A 88 -9.57 -15.15 5.12
N VAL A 89 -8.71 -15.56 4.20
CA VAL A 89 -9.00 -15.54 2.77
C VAL A 89 -8.79 -16.95 2.23
N ASN A 90 -9.82 -17.53 1.64
CA ASN A 90 -9.76 -18.87 1.06
C ASN A 90 -9.21 -19.89 2.05
N GLY A 91 -9.63 -19.79 3.30
CA GLY A 91 -9.21 -20.74 4.33
C GLY A 91 -7.85 -20.46 4.93
N GLN A 92 -7.17 -19.41 4.52
CA GLN A 92 -5.84 -19.10 5.03
C GLN A 92 -5.82 -17.72 5.66
N TRP A 93 -5.01 -17.59 6.72
CA TRP A 93 -4.85 -16.31 7.38
C TRP A 93 -3.85 -15.46 6.62
N VAL A 94 -4.28 -14.26 6.23
CA VAL A 94 -3.47 -13.31 5.47
C VAL A 94 -3.45 -11.99 6.23
N LYS A 95 -2.27 -11.41 6.31
CA LYS A 95 -2.13 -10.10 6.93
C LYS A 95 -2.44 -9.03 5.90
N GLN A 96 -3.40 -8.19 6.20
CA GLN A 96 -3.85 -7.15 5.26
C GLN A 96 -3.84 -5.80 5.94
N ALA A 97 -3.86 -4.74 5.15
CA ALA A 97 -3.93 -3.38 5.67
C ALA A 97 -5.36 -2.90 5.63
N GLN A 98 -5.76 -2.18 6.67
CA GLN A 98 -7.06 -1.56 6.74
C GLN A 98 -6.88 -0.05 6.85
N PHE A 99 -7.60 0.69 6.01
CA PHE A 99 -7.60 2.14 6.06
C PHE A 99 -8.46 2.62 7.21
N GLN A 100 -7.93 3.54 8.00
CA GLN A 100 -8.67 4.13 9.11
C GLN A 100 -8.45 5.63 9.12
N ILE A 101 -9.52 6.36 9.34
CA ILE A 101 -9.45 7.81 9.48
C ILE A 101 -9.09 8.15 10.91
N GLY A 102 -8.10 9.01 11.07
CA GLY A 102 -7.70 9.46 12.39
C GLY A 102 -8.63 10.56 12.89
N TYR A 103 -8.87 10.55 14.18
CA TYR A 103 -9.66 11.60 14.82
C TYR A 103 -8.77 12.44 15.71
N LYS A 104 -8.95 13.72 15.61
CA LYS A 104 -8.18 14.66 16.42
C LYS A 104 -9.11 15.54 17.22
#